data_8ffa1fa8c2345dfa6a9a4bc398fab391
#
_entry.id   8ffa1fa8c2345dfa6a9a4bc398fab391
#
_cell.length_a   1.000
_cell.length_b   1.000
_cell.length_c   1.000
_cell.angle_alpha   90.00
_cell.angle_beta   90.00
_cell.angle_gamma   90.00
#
_symmetry.space_group_name_H-M   'P 1'
#
loop_
_entity.id
_entity.type
_entity.pdbx_description
1 polymer ?
#
loop_
_entity_poly.entity_id
_entity_poly.type
_entity_poly.pdbx_seq_one_letter_code
_entity_poly.pdbx_strand_id
1 'polypeptide(L)'
;MKRYDVAALFAASLFTSAPAFAQVEVDGYYLPMKVALKAAETAVASCAAHGWDVTASVVDPAGLVIVELRGDHATVHTKDSSYRKAYTIVSMGPVFGLTLTSQFAELIRKAPNGAGPELTDLPNIFANAGGVAIKHGSEIVGGLGVGGSPGGNRDEACAADGVAAIANEVK
;
A
#
# COMPACT_ATOMS: atom_id res chain seq x y z
N MET A 1 -19.45 -80.66 3.40
CA MET A 1 -18.70 -79.44 3.87
C MET A 1 -18.52 -78.54 2.68
N LYS A 2 -19.28 -77.39 2.62
CA LYS A 2 -19.18 -76.38 1.55
C LYS A 2 -18.21 -75.30 2.06
N ARG A 3 -17.12 -75.07 1.34
CA ARG A 3 -16.20 -73.95 1.56
C ARG A 3 -16.78 -72.70 0.89
N TYR A 4 -16.94 -71.59 1.63
CA TYR A 4 -17.29 -70.29 1.10
C TYR A 4 -15.99 -69.49 0.99
N ASP A 5 -15.58 -69.20 -0.23
CA ASP A 5 -14.49 -68.26 -0.52
C ASP A 5 -15.02 -66.84 -0.36
N VAL A 6 -14.53 -66.12 0.65
CA VAL A 6 -14.82 -64.69 0.85
C VAL A 6 -13.75 -63.88 0.11
N ALA A 7 -14.09 -63.42 -1.08
CA ALA A 7 -13.26 -62.45 -1.80
C ALA A 7 -13.44 -61.08 -1.17
N ALA A 8 -12.44 -60.58 -0.44
CA ALA A 8 -12.41 -59.24 0.10
C ALA A 8 -12.05 -58.25 -1.03
N LEU A 9 -13.04 -57.45 -1.47
CA LEU A 9 -12.85 -56.31 -2.36
C LEU A 9 -12.25 -55.15 -1.59
N PHE A 10 -10.94 -54.93 -1.76
CA PHE A 10 -10.28 -53.69 -1.32
C PHE A 10 -10.61 -52.57 -2.31
N ALA A 11 -11.55 -51.68 -1.95
CA ALA A 11 -11.78 -50.47 -2.65
C ALA A 11 -10.64 -49.47 -2.30
N ALA A 12 -9.70 -49.26 -3.22
CA ALA A 12 -8.67 -48.24 -3.10
C ALA A 12 -9.31 -46.87 -3.36
N SER A 13 -9.56 -46.13 -2.29
CA SER A 13 -10.00 -44.71 -2.36
C SER A 13 -8.83 -43.87 -2.82
N LEU A 14 -8.81 -43.49 -4.08
CA LEU A 14 -7.89 -42.46 -4.60
C LEU A 14 -8.31 -41.12 -4.02
N PHE A 15 -7.67 -40.69 -2.93
CA PHE A 15 -7.75 -39.30 -2.48
C PHE A 15 -6.98 -38.43 -3.48
N THR A 16 -7.69 -37.79 -4.41
CA THR A 16 -7.15 -36.69 -5.19
C THR A 16 -7.04 -35.49 -4.25
N SER A 17 -5.84 -35.25 -3.70
CA SER A 17 -5.56 -34.00 -3.00
C SER A 17 -5.59 -32.87 -4.03
N ALA A 18 -6.65 -32.05 -4.03
CA ALA A 18 -6.64 -30.77 -4.73
C ALA A 18 -5.52 -29.90 -4.13
N PRO A 19 -4.71 -29.22 -4.95
CA PRO A 19 -3.72 -28.30 -4.42
C PRO A 19 -4.45 -27.22 -3.59
N ALA A 20 -4.14 -27.14 -2.31
CA ALA A 20 -4.60 -26.07 -1.45
C ALA A 20 -3.80 -24.82 -1.82
N PHE A 21 -4.39 -23.92 -2.56
CA PHE A 21 -3.85 -22.56 -2.75
C PHE A 21 -4.16 -21.78 -1.47
N ALA A 22 -3.12 -21.37 -0.75
CA ALA A 22 -3.26 -20.41 0.34
C ALA A 22 -3.50 -19.03 -0.27
N GLN A 23 -4.73 -18.77 -0.71
CA GLN A 23 -5.16 -17.45 -1.16
C GLN A 23 -5.93 -16.79 -0.02
N VAL A 24 -5.54 -15.56 0.29
CA VAL A 24 -6.34 -14.69 1.15
C VAL A 24 -7.43 -14.12 0.26
N GLU A 25 -8.67 -14.51 0.51
CA GLU A 25 -9.82 -13.92 -0.15
C GLU A 25 -10.09 -12.57 0.51
N VAL A 26 -9.99 -11.49 -0.25
CA VAL A 26 -10.25 -10.12 0.21
C VAL A 26 -11.56 -9.68 -0.41
N ASP A 27 -12.56 -9.37 0.43
CA ASP A 27 -13.79 -8.74 -0.01
C ASP A 27 -13.47 -7.30 -0.48
N GLY A 28 -13.80 -6.99 -1.75
CA GLY A 28 -13.58 -5.68 -2.32
C GLY A 28 -12.52 -5.65 -3.42
N TYR A 29 -12.12 -4.44 -3.81
CA TYR A 29 -11.08 -4.23 -4.83
C TYR A 29 -9.70 -4.51 -4.25
N TYR A 30 -8.96 -5.40 -4.90
CA TYR A 30 -7.57 -5.69 -4.59
C TYR A 30 -6.65 -4.93 -5.56
N LEU A 31 -5.70 -4.16 -5.05
CA LEU A 31 -4.69 -3.47 -5.87
C LEU A 31 -3.62 -4.50 -6.32
N PRO A 32 -3.57 -4.87 -7.62
CA PRO A 32 -2.58 -5.85 -8.08
C PRO A 32 -1.15 -5.35 -7.89
N MET A 33 -0.24 -6.21 -7.46
CA MET A 33 1.18 -5.89 -7.26
C MET A 33 1.80 -5.24 -8.51
N LYS A 34 1.44 -5.69 -9.71
CA LYS A 34 1.94 -5.11 -10.97
C LYS A 34 1.51 -3.65 -11.15
N VAL A 35 0.29 -3.29 -10.73
CA VAL A 35 -0.22 -1.91 -10.78
C VAL A 35 0.47 -1.05 -9.73
N ALA A 36 0.62 -1.58 -8.51
CA ALA A 36 1.37 -0.94 -7.44
C ALA A 36 2.84 -0.68 -7.84
N LEU A 37 3.49 -1.65 -8.49
CA LEU A 37 4.86 -1.52 -8.99
C LEU A 37 4.97 -0.38 -10.00
N LYS A 38 4.07 -0.31 -10.98
CA LYS A 38 4.03 0.77 -11.97
C LYS A 38 3.89 2.15 -11.31
N ALA A 39 3.04 2.27 -10.30
CA ALA A 39 2.86 3.52 -9.56
C ALA A 39 4.17 3.93 -8.84
N ALA A 40 4.82 2.98 -8.15
CA ALA A 40 6.07 3.23 -7.44
C ALA A 40 7.21 3.59 -8.39
N GLU A 41 7.38 2.85 -9.51
CA GLU A 41 8.39 3.14 -10.54
C GLU A 41 8.21 4.55 -11.15
N THR A 42 6.97 4.91 -11.47
CA THR A 42 6.65 6.24 -12.00
C THR A 42 7.00 7.32 -10.99
N ALA A 43 6.65 7.15 -9.72
CA ALA A 43 6.95 8.12 -8.66
C ALA A 43 8.45 8.30 -8.46
N VAL A 44 9.22 7.21 -8.43
CA VAL A 44 10.69 7.27 -8.34
C VAL A 44 11.29 7.97 -9.55
N ALA A 45 10.83 7.62 -10.77
CA ALA A 45 11.31 8.24 -12.00
C ALA A 45 10.97 9.73 -12.08
N SER A 46 9.77 10.13 -11.64
CA SER A 46 9.35 11.54 -11.57
C SER A 46 10.28 12.35 -10.67
N CYS A 47 10.58 11.86 -9.47
CA CYS A 47 11.51 12.52 -8.57
C CYS A 47 12.96 12.54 -9.13
N ALA A 48 13.40 11.43 -9.71
CA ALA A 48 14.76 11.33 -10.29
C ALA A 48 14.98 12.32 -11.45
N ALA A 49 13.94 12.63 -12.24
CA ALA A 49 14.00 13.64 -13.29
C ALA A 49 14.32 15.07 -12.76
N HIS A 50 14.10 15.29 -11.46
CA HIS A 50 14.46 16.52 -10.75
C HIS A 50 15.77 16.41 -9.94
N GLY A 51 16.48 15.27 -10.04
CA GLY A 51 17.70 15.01 -9.28
C GLY A 51 17.44 14.68 -7.80
N TRP A 52 16.24 14.16 -7.47
CA TRP A 52 15.90 13.76 -6.11
C TRP A 52 15.88 12.25 -5.96
N ASP A 53 16.76 11.74 -5.11
CA ASP A 53 16.85 10.32 -4.81
C ASP A 53 15.87 9.96 -3.71
N VAL A 54 14.82 9.23 -4.05
CA VAL A 54 13.68 8.94 -3.17
C VAL A 54 13.41 7.44 -3.04
N THR A 55 12.65 7.08 -2.02
CA THR A 55 11.96 5.79 -1.92
C THR A 55 10.47 6.00 -2.11
N ALA A 56 9.82 5.10 -2.84
CA ALA A 56 8.37 5.02 -2.99
C ALA A 56 7.85 3.73 -2.37
N SER A 57 6.85 3.82 -1.50
CA SER A 57 6.17 2.68 -0.87
C SER A 57 4.70 2.68 -1.22
N VAL A 58 4.18 1.55 -1.70
CA VAL A 58 2.75 1.31 -1.92
C VAL A 58 2.24 0.33 -0.87
N VAL A 59 1.17 0.71 -0.17
CA VAL A 59 0.53 -0.14 0.82
C VAL A 59 -0.93 -0.43 0.45
N ASP A 60 -1.46 -1.54 0.93
CA ASP A 60 -2.88 -1.89 0.86
C ASP A 60 -3.72 -1.13 1.92
N PRO A 61 -5.06 -1.29 1.95
CA PRO A 61 -5.91 -0.64 2.95
C PRO A 61 -5.62 -1.06 4.41
N ALA A 62 -4.98 -2.21 4.62
CA ALA A 62 -4.54 -2.66 5.95
C ALA A 62 -3.18 -2.06 6.35
N GLY A 63 -2.56 -1.26 5.49
CA GLY A 63 -1.24 -0.66 5.71
C GLY A 63 -0.07 -1.61 5.48
N LEU A 64 -0.32 -2.78 4.85
CA LEU A 64 0.73 -3.74 4.51
C LEU A 64 1.40 -3.34 3.20
N VAL A 65 2.72 -3.46 3.15
CA VAL A 65 3.51 -3.10 1.96
C VAL A 65 3.23 -4.10 0.83
N ILE A 66 2.77 -3.59 -0.32
CA ILE A 66 2.67 -4.33 -1.58
C ILE A 66 3.99 -4.23 -2.34
N VAL A 67 4.54 -3.01 -2.44
CA VAL A 67 5.78 -2.70 -3.15
C VAL A 67 6.52 -1.59 -2.40
N GLU A 68 7.82 -1.75 -2.27
CA GLU A 68 8.73 -0.68 -1.85
C GLU A 68 9.91 -0.62 -2.83
N LEU A 69 10.10 0.54 -3.45
CA LEU A 69 11.20 0.80 -4.38
C LEU A 69 12.07 1.92 -3.84
N ARG A 70 13.32 1.58 -3.54
CA ARG A 70 14.34 2.56 -3.20
C ARG A 70 15.10 2.94 -4.47
N GLY A 71 15.03 4.21 -4.87
CA GLY A 71 15.83 4.76 -5.96
C GLY A 71 17.33 4.70 -5.64
N ASP A 72 18.16 4.73 -6.67
CA ASP A 72 19.59 4.76 -6.52
C ASP A 72 20.00 5.97 -5.66
N HIS A 73 20.95 5.75 -4.75
CA HIS A 73 21.48 6.78 -3.82
C HIS A 73 20.51 7.33 -2.78
N ALA A 74 19.22 6.93 -2.79
CA ALA A 74 18.29 7.34 -1.75
C ALA A 74 18.80 6.95 -0.35
N THR A 75 18.71 7.87 0.59
CA THR A 75 19.25 7.71 1.96
C THR A 75 18.40 6.75 2.79
N VAL A 76 18.95 6.19 3.87
CA VAL A 76 18.32 5.09 4.64
C VAL A 76 16.95 5.47 5.24
N HIS A 77 16.76 6.72 5.69
CA HIS A 77 15.52 7.17 6.30
C HIS A 77 14.36 7.27 5.31
N THR A 78 14.63 7.30 4.00
CA THR A 78 13.59 7.46 2.96
C THR A 78 12.64 6.27 2.92
N LYS A 79 13.15 5.06 3.24
CA LYS A 79 12.37 3.84 3.42
C LYS A 79 11.24 4.04 4.44
N ASP A 80 11.60 4.45 5.65
CA ASP A 80 10.61 4.61 6.72
C ASP A 80 9.68 5.80 6.47
N SER A 81 10.19 6.90 5.90
CA SER A 81 9.37 8.07 5.61
C SER A 81 8.36 7.82 4.49
N SER A 82 8.73 7.11 3.43
CA SER A 82 7.80 6.75 2.35
C SER A 82 6.70 5.82 2.84
N TYR A 83 7.07 4.75 3.57
CA TYR A 83 6.11 3.84 4.18
C TYR A 83 5.13 4.56 5.11
N ARG A 84 5.62 5.38 6.03
CA ARG A 84 4.76 6.10 6.98
C ARG A 84 3.80 7.08 6.31
N LYS A 85 4.20 7.70 5.19
CA LYS A 85 3.32 8.55 4.38
C LYS A 85 2.22 7.73 3.69
N ALA A 86 2.58 6.59 3.10
CA ALA A 86 1.61 5.65 2.52
C ALA A 86 0.65 5.12 3.58
N TYR A 87 1.16 4.70 4.74
CA TYR A 87 0.36 4.23 5.87
C TYR A 87 -0.59 5.31 6.40
N THR A 88 -0.11 6.55 6.54
CA THR A 88 -0.93 7.65 7.04
C THR A 88 -2.13 7.90 6.16
N ILE A 89 -1.97 7.87 4.84
CA ILE A 89 -3.10 8.16 3.94
C ILE A 89 -4.15 7.05 3.91
N VAL A 90 -3.78 5.77 4.03
CA VAL A 90 -4.76 4.68 4.08
C VAL A 90 -5.47 4.60 5.43
N SER A 91 -4.83 5.00 6.53
CA SER A 91 -5.43 4.98 7.86
C SER A 91 -6.23 6.25 8.19
N MET A 92 -5.71 7.43 7.90
CA MET A 92 -6.34 8.71 8.23
C MET A 92 -7.22 9.25 7.11
N GLY A 93 -6.96 8.88 5.87
CA GLY A 93 -7.76 9.27 4.71
C GLY A 93 -9.24 8.96 4.86
N PRO A 94 -9.65 7.71 5.15
CA PRO A 94 -11.05 7.34 5.35
C PRO A 94 -11.70 8.05 6.53
N VAL A 95 -10.96 8.28 7.63
CA VAL A 95 -11.47 8.92 8.85
C VAL A 95 -11.82 10.39 8.62
N PHE A 96 -10.98 11.11 7.90
CA PHE A 96 -11.09 12.55 7.72
C PHE A 96 -11.50 12.99 6.30
N GLY A 97 -11.79 12.04 5.40
CA GLY A 97 -12.14 12.32 4.01
C GLY A 97 -10.97 12.91 3.20
N LEU A 98 -9.72 12.48 3.50
CA LEU A 98 -8.51 13.04 2.88
C LEU A 98 -7.98 12.11 1.79
N THR A 99 -7.28 12.71 0.83
CA THR A 99 -6.59 11.99 -0.25
C THR A 99 -5.10 12.29 -0.34
N LEU A 100 -4.63 13.26 0.43
CA LEU A 100 -3.24 13.71 0.49
C LEU A 100 -2.78 13.83 1.95
N THR A 101 -1.54 13.43 2.22
CA THR A 101 -1.00 13.62 3.58
C THR A 101 -0.67 15.06 3.92
N SER A 102 -0.50 15.97 2.93
CA SER A 102 -0.44 17.41 3.15
C SER A 102 -1.72 17.95 3.81
N GLN A 103 -2.89 17.42 3.43
CA GLN A 103 -4.17 17.78 4.04
C GLN A 103 -4.22 17.34 5.51
N PHE A 104 -3.71 16.12 5.81
CA PHE A 104 -3.59 15.64 7.18
C PHE A 104 -2.62 16.52 7.99
N ALA A 105 -1.45 16.85 7.44
CA ALA A 105 -0.49 17.72 8.10
C ALA A 105 -1.08 19.12 8.40
N GLU A 106 -1.92 19.64 7.51
CA GLU A 106 -2.63 20.91 7.72
C GLU A 106 -3.69 20.79 8.82
N LEU A 107 -4.46 19.69 8.83
CA LEU A 107 -5.44 19.39 9.88
C LEU A 107 -4.76 19.37 11.27
N ILE A 108 -3.62 18.66 11.40
CA ILE A 108 -2.86 18.57 12.63
C ILE A 108 -2.34 19.94 13.09
N ARG A 109 -1.80 20.75 12.17
CA ARG A 109 -1.31 22.09 12.50
C ARG A 109 -2.40 23.06 12.97
N LYS A 110 -3.63 22.88 12.47
CA LYS A 110 -4.79 23.72 12.81
C LYS A 110 -5.60 23.19 13.97
N ALA A 111 -5.32 21.98 14.45
CA ALA A 111 -6.09 21.38 15.53
C ALA A 111 -6.00 22.24 16.81
N PRO A 112 -7.12 22.78 17.30
CA PRO A 112 -7.14 23.47 18.57
C PRO A 112 -6.96 22.48 19.71
N ASN A 113 -6.28 22.86 20.80
CA ASN A 113 -6.21 22.11 22.04
C ASN A 113 -5.46 20.77 22.01
N GLY A 114 -4.48 20.58 21.11
CA GLY A 114 -3.50 19.50 21.26
C GLY A 114 -3.93 18.10 20.78
N ALA A 115 -5.11 17.94 20.17
CA ALA A 115 -5.49 16.64 19.56
C ALA A 115 -4.55 16.22 18.42
N GLY A 116 -3.79 17.17 17.85
CA GLY A 116 -2.84 16.90 16.78
C GLY A 116 -1.64 16.02 17.20
N PRO A 117 -0.93 16.37 18.27
CA PRO A 117 0.17 15.57 18.79
C PRO A 117 -0.22 14.13 19.10
N GLU A 118 -1.37 13.90 19.73
CA GLU A 118 -1.86 12.57 20.09
C GLU A 118 -2.03 11.66 18.86
N LEU A 119 -2.52 12.19 17.74
CA LEU A 119 -2.63 11.42 16.50
C LEU A 119 -1.27 11.11 15.87
N THR A 120 -0.30 12.01 16.00
CA THR A 120 1.05 11.80 15.46
C THR A 120 1.91 10.87 16.31
N ASP A 121 1.52 10.63 17.57
CA ASP A 121 2.17 9.66 18.45
C ASP A 121 1.76 8.21 18.14
N LEU A 122 0.70 8.01 17.34
CA LEU A 122 0.30 6.69 16.90
C LEU A 122 1.38 6.07 15.99
N PRO A 123 1.64 4.76 16.13
CA PRO A 123 2.62 4.07 15.31
C PRO A 123 2.38 4.29 13.81
N ASN A 124 3.44 4.58 13.07
CA ASN A 124 3.46 4.78 11.62
C ASN A 124 2.70 6.00 11.09
N ILE A 125 2.06 6.79 11.94
CA ILE A 125 1.47 8.06 11.50
C ILE A 125 2.57 9.10 11.31
N PHE A 126 2.51 9.82 10.18
CA PHE A 126 3.46 10.86 9.85
C PHE A 126 2.75 12.06 9.20
N ALA A 127 2.52 13.12 9.98
CA ALA A 127 1.85 14.33 9.53
C ALA A 127 2.78 15.20 8.66
N ASN A 128 3.16 14.66 7.51
CA ASN A 128 4.00 15.34 6.52
C ASN A 128 3.51 15.02 5.11
N ALA A 129 3.62 15.98 4.19
CA ALA A 129 3.27 15.77 2.79
C ALA A 129 4.10 14.69 2.13
N GLY A 130 3.56 14.01 1.12
CA GLY A 130 4.23 12.99 0.32
C GLY A 130 3.48 11.67 0.20
N GLY A 131 2.28 11.55 0.76
CA GLY A 131 1.40 10.40 0.61
C GLY A 131 0.14 10.74 -0.17
N VAL A 132 -0.23 9.89 -1.12
CA VAL A 132 -1.39 10.05 -2.01
C VAL A 132 -2.24 8.78 -1.96
N ALA A 133 -3.56 8.94 -1.79
CA ALA A 133 -4.50 7.82 -1.79
C ALA A 133 -4.65 7.25 -3.21
N ILE A 134 -4.61 5.92 -3.32
CA ILE A 134 -5.02 5.19 -4.52
C ILE A 134 -6.49 4.82 -4.32
N LYS A 135 -7.34 5.21 -5.28
CA LYS A 135 -8.79 5.06 -5.16
C LYS A 135 -9.39 4.20 -6.26
N HIS A 136 -10.34 3.33 -5.89
CA HIS A 136 -11.30 2.69 -6.79
C HIS A 136 -12.69 3.27 -6.52
N GLY A 137 -13.21 4.04 -7.46
CA GLY A 137 -14.42 4.82 -7.22
C GLY A 137 -14.25 5.82 -6.06
N SER A 138 -15.06 5.69 -5.03
CA SER A 138 -14.97 6.51 -3.80
C SER A 138 -14.06 5.90 -2.73
N GLU A 139 -13.71 4.63 -2.84
CA GLU A 139 -12.98 3.86 -1.84
C GLU A 139 -11.46 4.05 -1.96
N ILE A 140 -10.76 4.14 -0.84
CA ILE A 140 -9.29 4.09 -0.79
C ILE A 140 -8.87 2.62 -0.76
N VAL A 141 -8.24 2.17 -1.84
CA VAL A 141 -7.80 0.78 -2.05
C VAL A 141 -6.29 0.60 -1.87
N GLY A 142 -5.61 1.69 -1.53
CA GLY A 142 -4.19 1.70 -1.24
C GLY A 142 -3.66 3.10 -1.04
N GLY A 143 -2.38 3.20 -0.71
CA GLY A 143 -1.67 4.47 -0.57
C GLY A 143 -0.28 4.40 -1.17
N LEU A 144 0.13 5.45 -1.87
CA LEU A 144 1.50 5.63 -2.34
C LEU A 144 2.15 6.74 -1.54
N GLY A 145 3.26 6.45 -0.89
CA GLY A 145 4.09 7.40 -0.18
C GLY A 145 5.47 7.53 -0.81
N VAL A 146 5.97 8.75 -0.89
CA VAL A 146 7.32 9.07 -1.36
C VAL A 146 8.07 9.82 -0.28
N GLY A 147 9.35 9.54 -0.14
CA GLY A 147 10.23 10.22 0.81
C GLY A 147 11.65 10.34 0.28
N GLY A 148 12.27 11.51 0.49
CA GLY A 148 13.67 11.73 0.12
C GLY A 148 13.95 13.04 -0.62
N SER A 149 12.95 13.66 -1.24
CA SER A 149 13.14 14.97 -1.87
C SER A 149 13.37 16.09 -0.83
N PRO A 150 13.89 17.25 -1.23
CA PRO A 150 14.10 18.36 -0.32
C PRO A 150 12.79 19.06 0.08
N GLY A 151 11.78 18.30 0.52
CA GLY A 151 10.50 18.83 1.00
C GLY A 151 9.32 17.95 0.65
N GLY A 152 8.44 17.69 1.61
CA GLY A 152 7.32 16.77 1.46
C GLY A 152 6.37 17.10 0.30
N ASN A 153 6.19 18.38 -0.03
CA ASN A 153 5.36 18.77 -1.18
C ASN A 153 5.91 18.25 -2.52
N ARG A 154 7.23 18.12 -2.63
CA ARG A 154 7.89 17.56 -3.81
C ARG A 154 7.71 16.05 -3.85
N ASP A 155 7.86 15.40 -2.70
CA ASP A 155 7.53 13.98 -2.54
C ASP A 155 6.09 13.70 -2.97
N GLU A 156 5.13 14.56 -2.54
CA GLU A 156 3.71 14.40 -2.85
C GLU A 156 3.41 14.60 -4.34
N ALA A 157 4.12 15.52 -5.01
CA ALA A 157 4.00 15.70 -6.46
C ALA A 157 4.45 14.42 -7.20
N CYS A 158 5.60 13.86 -6.84
CA CYS A 158 6.07 12.59 -7.43
C CYS A 158 5.09 11.42 -7.15
N ALA A 159 4.53 11.36 -5.93
CA ALA A 159 3.52 10.37 -5.59
C ALA A 159 2.23 10.55 -6.42
N ALA A 160 1.81 11.80 -6.66
CA ALA A 160 0.66 12.11 -7.50
C ALA A 160 0.86 11.66 -8.95
N ASP A 161 2.07 11.85 -9.51
CA ASP A 161 2.42 11.34 -10.84
C ASP A 161 2.32 9.81 -10.90
N GLY A 162 2.81 9.12 -9.86
CA GLY A 162 2.70 7.67 -9.74
C GLY A 162 1.25 7.19 -9.71
N VAL A 163 0.38 7.83 -8.92
CA VAL A 163 -1.04 7.48 -8.86
C VAL A 163 -1.75 7.81 -10.17
N ALA A 164 -1.43 8.94 -10.80
CA ALA A 164 -2.00 9.33 -12.10
C ALA A 164 -1.68 8.30 -13.20
N ALA A 165 -0.47 7.73 -13.20
CA ALA A 165 -0.05 6.72 -14.19
C ALA A 165 -0.87 5.43 -14.16
N ILE A 166 -1.54 5.13 -13.04
CA ILE A 166 -2.36 3.92 -12.87
C ILE A 166 -3.87 4.20 -12.85
N ALA A 167 -4.29 5.45 -13.01
CA ALA A 167 -5.70 5.86 -12.86
C ALA A 167 -6.68 5.07 -13.76
N ASN A 168 -6.23 4.59 -14.92
CA ASN A 168 -7.04 3.77 -15.84
C ASN A 168 -7.07 2.29 -15.47
N GLU A 169 -6.18 1.83 -14.59
CA GLU A 169 -6.04 0.43 -14.17
C GLU A 169 -6.75 0.15 -12.84
N VAL A 170 -7.16 1.21 -12.13
CA VAL A 170 -7.83 1.16 -10.81
C VAL A 170 -9.29 1.66 -10.92
N LYS A 171 -9.96 1.39 -12.05
CA LYS A 171 -11.35 1.81 -12.32
C LYS A 171 -12.35 0.80 -11.82
#